data_ba84c577166c88a59fa0d2d9d1487d3c
#
_entry.id   ba84c577166c88a59fa0d2d9d1487d3c
#
_cell.length_a   1.000
_cell.length_b   1.000
_cell.length_c   1.000
_cell.angle_alpha   90.00
_cell.angle_beta   90.00
_cell.angle_gamma   90.00
#
_symmetry.space_group_name_H-M   'P 1'
#
loop_
_entity.id
_entity.type
_entity.pdbx_description
1 polymer ?
#
loop_
_entity_poly.entity_id
_entity_poly.type
_entity_poly.pdbx_seq_one_letter_code
_entity_poly.pdbx_strand_id
1 'polypeptide(L)'
;MSQLYRIILGCIFSLLFIVIPAKAQKEAEVYNVDSSLYAYYQRCQENLLEPVVLSMSDTLFHMAAEQNDQRMQAVALSTRLDYYYYQGNNEDSVVFHTSKVKQFAKETLQPKYYYFAWANRLILYYLKTGRSNIALYEAEKMLKEAQEEDNKTGLLYCYNIMSQIYTIKNFDVMASEWRQKEIELTEKYKLENYNISNTYAQLASYYTTHHQPELAVKALEKAVRTANSASHKILAKLAY
;
A
#
# COMPACT_ATOMS: atom_id res chain seq x y z
N MET A 1 -22.61 48.81 -13.96
CA MET A 1 -22.89 47.42 -13.54
C MET A 1 -23.05 47.43 -12.04
N SER A 2 -24.25 47.13 -11.55
CA SER A 2 -24.70 47.40 -10.19
C SER A 2 -24.01 46.52 -9.15
N GLN A 3 -23.85 47.07 -7.93
CA GLN A 3 -23.34 46.37 -6.72
C GLN A 3 -24.05 45.02 -6.47
N LEU A 4 -25.30 44.93 -6.93
CA LEU A 4 -26.11 43.70 -6.84
C LEU A 4 -25.49 42.52 -7.63
N TYR A 5 -24.86 42.78 -8.77
CA TYR A 5 -24.21 41.72 -9.59
C TYR A 5 -22.94 41.18 -8.94
N ARG A 6 -22.23 42.02 -8.19
CA ARG A 6 -21.03 41.59 -7.42
C ARG A 6 -21.37 40.74 -6.19
N ILE A 7 -22.51 41.03 -5.56
CA ILE A 7 -23.02 40.27 -4.42
C ILE A 7 -23.54 38.90 -4.88
N ILE A 8 -24.24 38.85 -6.01
CA ILE A 8 -24.75 37.59 -6.58
C ILE A 8 -23.60 36.70 -7.08
N LEU A 9 -22.57 37.26 -7.72
CA LEU A 9 -21.37 36.51 -8.12
C LEU A 9 -20.57 36.02 -6.90
N GLY A 10 -20.48 36.81 -5.83
CA GLY A 10 -19.84 36.42 -4.56
C GLY A 10 -20.57 35.28 -3.83
N CYS A 11 -21.90 35.26 -3.87
CA CYS A 11 -22.72 34.20 -3.27
C CYS A 11 -22.73 32.92 -4.10
N ILE A 12 -22.52 32.96 -5.40
CA ILE A 12 -22.43 31.78 -6.27
C ILE A 12 -21.05 31.10 -6.09
N PHE A 13 -20.00 31.89 -5.80
CA PHE A 13 -18.66 31.32 -5.53
C PHE A 13 -18.50 30.69 -4.12
N SER A 14 -19.35 31.05 -3.15
CA SER A 14 -19.34 30.48 -1.80
C SER A 14 -20.19 29.22 -1.65
N LEU A 15 -20.88 28.77 -2.72
CA LEU A 15 -21.74 27.58 -2.74
C LEU A 15 -21.19 26.42 -3.58
N LEU A 16 -19.92 26.47 -3.96
CA LEU A 16 -19.21 25.25 -4.30
C LEU A 16 -18.89 24.47 -3.01
N PHE A 17 -19.95 24.09 -2.28
CA PHE A 17 -19.87 22.93 -1.40
C PHE A 17 -19.41 21.76 -2.28
N ILE A 18 -18.18 21.33 -2.08
CA ILE A 18 -17.71 20.04 -2.59
C ILE A 18 -18.70 19.04 -2.00
N VAL A 19 -19.68 18.60 -2.81
CA VAL A 19 -20.59 17.52 -2.41
C VAL A 19 -19.73 16.27 -2.35
N ILE A 20 -19.25 15.98 -1.15
CA ILE A 20 -18.48 14.76 -0.89
C ILE A 20 -19.48 13.60 -1.07
N PRO A 21 -19.23 12.64 -1.96
CA PRO A 21 -20.11 11.49 -2.12
C PRO A 21 -20.29 10.80 -0.77
N ALA A 22 -21.52 10.43 -0.39
CA ALA A 22 -21.80 9.78 0.89
C ALA A 22 -20.95 8.52 1.14
N LYS A 23 -20.53 7.84 0.06
CA LYS A 23 -19.61 6.71 0.10
C LYS A 23 -18.22 7.14 0.57
N ALA A 24 -17.67 8.23 0.03
CA ALA A 24 -16.36 8.76 0.43
C ALA A 24 -16.35 9.20 1.89
N GLN A 25 -17.42 9.81 2.36
CA GLN A 25 -17.55 10.19 3.76
C GLN A 25 -17.53 8.97 4.70
N LYS A 26 -18.31 7.92 4.39
CA LYS A 26 -18.32 6.68 5.18
C LYS A 26 -16.97 5.96 5.18
N GLU A 27 -16.27 5.94 4.05
CA GLU A 27 -14.94 5.33 3.97
C GLU A 27 -13.89 6.19 4.70
N ALA A 28 -13.97 7.51 4.65
CA ALA A 28 -13.11 8.42 5.40
C ALA A 28 -13.22 8.19 6.91
N GLU A 29 -14.43 7.98 7.43
CA GLU A 29 -14.65 7.64 8.84
C GLU A 29 -13.95 6.32 9.23
N VAL A 30 -14.02 5.28 8.39
CA VAL A 30 -13.33 4.00 8.63
C VAL A 30 -11.81 4.16 8.75
N TYR A 31 -11.22 5.05 7.93
CA TYR A 31 -9.77 5.30 7.95
C TYR A 31 -9.35 6.40 8.91
N ASN A 32 -10.31 7.04 9.60
CA ASN A 32 -10.05 8.19 10.46
C ASN A 32 -9.26 9.29 9.73
N VAL A 33 -9.75 9.70 8.57
CA VAL A 33 -9.20 10.72 7.69
C VAL A 33 -10.27 11.78 7.45
N ASP A 34 -9.86 13.03 7.27
CA ASP A 34 -10.79 14.08 6.84
C ASP A 34 -11.47 13.72 5.53
N SER A 35 -12.78 13.94 5.46
CA SER A 35 -13.58 13.52 4.31
C SER A 35 -13.20 14.23 3.00
N SER A 36 -12.71 15.47 3.08
CA SER A 36 -12.25 16.22 1.90
C SER A 36 -10.92 15.69 1.38
N LEU A 37 -9.98 15.35 2.27
CA LEU A 37 -8.72 14.70 1.92
C LEU A 37 -8.97 13.33 1.29
N TYR A 38 -9.86 12.53 1.89
CA TYR A 38 -10.19 11.21 1.35
C TYR A 38 -10.86 11.30 -0.02
N ALA A 39 -11.82 12.20 -0.20
CA ALA A 39 -12.47 12.42 -1.50
C ALA A 39 -11.46 12.89 -2.57
N TYR A 40 -10.51 13.74 -2.20
CA TYR A 40 -9.48 14.19 -3.12
C TYR A 40 -8.51 13.04 -3.47
N TYR A 41 -8.13 12.22 -2.50
CA TYR A 41 -7.35 11.00 -2.72
C TYR A 41 -8.05 10.03 -3.69
N GLN A 42 -9.36 9.80 -3.53
CA GLN A 42 -10.11 8.96 -4.48
C GLN A 42 -10.03 9.50 -5.92
N ARG A 43 -10.15 10.82 -6.09
CA ARG A 43 -9.96 11.45 -7.41
C ARG A 43 -8.54 11.24 -7.96
N CYS A 44 -7.53 11.26 -7.11
CA CYS A 44 -6.17 10.90 -7.52
C CYS A 44 -6.11 9.45 -8.01
N GLN A 45 -6.77 8.52 -7.32
CA GLN A 45 -6.81 7.11 -7.72
C GLN A 45 -7.55 6.89 -9.05
N GLU A 46 -8.63 7.61 -9.29
CA GLU A 46 -9.36 7.58 -10.57
C GLU A 46 -8.50 8.06 -11.76
N ASN A 47 -7.54 8.92 -11.51
CA ASN A 47 -6.64 9.50 -12.51
C ASN A 47 -5.20 8.94 -12.42
N LEU A 48 -5.01 7.81 -11.73
CA LEU A 48 -3.68 7.32 -11.36
C LEU A 48 -2.76 7.05 -12.56
N LEU A 49 -3.29 6.69 -13.71
CA LEU A 49 -2.52 6.43 -14.93
C LEU A 49 -2.30 7.67 -15.80
N GLU A 50 -2.93 8.79 -15.47
CA GLU A 50 -2.88 10.02 -16.24
C GLU A 50 -1.84 10.99 -15.65
N PRO A 51 -1.08 11.75 -16.48
CA PRO A 51 -0.06 12.68 -15.99
C PRO A 51 -0.59 13.75 -15.02
N VAL A 52 -1.88 14.07 -15.08
CA VAL A 52 -2.53 15.04 -14.19
C VAL A 52 -2.44 14.64 -12.72
N VAL A 53 -2.31 13.33 -12.42
CA VAL A 53 -2.17 12.84 -11.03
C VAL A 53 -0.93 13.40 -10.34
N LEU A 54 0.11 13.77 -11.09
CA LEU A 54 1.33 14.37 -10.52
C LEU A 54 1.03 15.71 -9.85
N SER A 55 0.27 16.59 -10.51
CA SER A 55 -0.18 17.85 -9.91
C SER A 55 -1.25 17.65 -8.84
N MET A 56 -2.11 16.65 -9.01
CA MET A 56 -3.10 16.30 -7.99
C MET A 56 -2.44 15.76 -6.72
N SER A 57 -1.37 14.96 -6.84
CA SER A 57 -0.63 14.48 -5.67
C SER A 57 0.05 15.61 -4.89
N ASP A 58 0.58 16.63 -5.59
CA ASP A 58 1.11 17.82 -4.94
C ASP A 58 0.01 18.61 -4.19
N THR A 59 -1.16 18.77 -4.81
CA THR A 59 -2.32 19.41 -4.17
C THR A 59 -2.76 18.62 -2.93
N LEU A 60 -2.87 17.29 -3.02
CA LEU A 60 -3.21 16.43 -1.88
C LEU A 60 -2.20 16.58 -0.75
N PHE A 61 -0.91 16.64 -1.08
CA PHE A 61 0.15 16.83 -0.10
C PHE A 61 -0.01 18.15 0.66
N HIS A 62 -0.27 19.25 -0.05
CA HIS A 62 -0.49 20.57 0.56
C HIS A 62 -1.78 20.62 1.40
N MET A 63 -2.89 20.07 0.91
CA MET A 63 -4.14 19.98 1.68
C MET A 63 -3.94 19.20 2.98
N ALA A 64 -3.20 18.09 2.92
CA ALA A 64 -2.88 17.29 4.10
C ALA A 64 -1.93 18.04 5.07
N ALA A 65 -1.00 18.83 4.54
CA ALA A 65 -0.12 19.66 5.37
C ALA A 65 -0.89 20.76 6.12
N GLU A 66 -1.84 21.42 5.48
CA GLU A 66 -2.71 22.43 6.10
C GLU A 66 -3.54 21.85 7.27
N GLN A 67 -3.88 20.56 7.17
CA GLN A 67 -4.62 19.84 8.22
C GLN A 67 -3.70 19.10 9.21
N ASN A 68 -2.37 19.21 9.07
CA ASN A 68 -1.38 18.47 9.86
C ASN A 68 -1.55 16.95 9.79
N ASP A 69 -2.10 16.42 8.70
CA ASP A 69 -2.22 14.97 8.49
C ASP A 69 -1.01 14.41 7.74
N GLN A 70 0.03 14.04 8.52
CA GLN A 70 1.26 13.44 7.98
C GLN A 70 1.01 12.10 7.27
N ARG A 71 -0.05 11.36 7.64
CA ARG A 71 -0.39 10.09 6.97
C ARG A 71 -0.85 10.35 5.56
N MET A 72 -1.73 11.34 5.36
CA MET A 72 -2.20 11.72 4.03
C MET A 72 -1.12 12.41 3.20
N GLN A 73 -0.14 13.08 3.82
CA GLN A 73 1.05 13.54 3.11
C GLN A 73 1.89 12.36 2.58
N ALA A 74 2.10 11.32 3.40
CA ALA A 74 2.78 10.09 2.96
C ALA A 74 2.01 9.38 1.84
N VAL A 75 0.68 9.34 1.91
CA VAL A 75 -0.20 8.80 0.85
C VAL A 75 -0.05 9.61 -0.45
N ALA A 76 0.00 10.93 -0.37
CA ALA A 76 0.21 11.78 -1.54
C ALA A 76 1.55 11.52 -2.24
N LEU A 77 2.63 11.39 -1.46
CA LEU A 77 3.95 10.99 -2.00
C LEU A 77 3.92 9.59 -2.62
N SER A 78 3.19 8.66 -1.99
CA SER A 78 3.01 7.30 -2.52
C SER A 78 2.19 7.29 -3.80
N THR A 79 1.16 8.13 -3.93
CA THR A 79 0.37 8.28 -5.16
C THR A 79 1.23 8.72 -6.34
N ARG A 80 2.18 9.62 -6.11
CA ARG A 80 3.15 10.04 -7.13
C ARG A 80 4.09 8.90 -7.53
N LEU A 81 4.57 8.14 -6.56
CA LEU A 81 5.35 6.93 -6.80
C LEU A 81 4.55 5.90 -7.60
N ASP A 82 3.27 5.71 -7.26
CA ASP A 82 2.37 4.77 -7.91
C ASP A 82 2.22 5.08 -9.41
N TYR A 83 2.10 6.35 -9.79
CA TYR A 83 2.07 6.75 -11.19
C TYR A 83 3.29 6.20 -11.96
N TYR A 84 4.50 6.47 -11.48
CA TYR A 84 5.72 5.99 -12.16
C TYR A 84 5.86 4.47 -12.14
N TYR A 85 5.45 3.83 -11.05
CA TYR A 85 5.44 2.38 -10.94
C TYR A 85 4.52 1.72 -11.98
N TYR A 86 3.32 2.27 -12.20
CA TYR A 86 2.37 1.73 -13.16
C TYR A 86 2.72 2.05 -14.62
N GLN A 87 3.40 3.15 -14.88
CA GLN A 87 3.95 3.43 -16.22
C GLN A 87 5.00 2.39 -16.66
N GLY A 88 5.75 1.84 -15.72
CA GLY A 88 6.62 0.68 -15.95
C GLY A 88 7.90 0.93 -16.74
N ASN A 89 8.17 2.17 -17.17
CA ASN A 89 9.27 2.52 -18.09
C ASN A 89 10.26 3.56 -17.53
N ASN A 90 10.14 3.92 -16.26
CA ASN A 90 10.97 4.95 -15.65
C ASN A 90 11.51 4.51 -14.28
N GLU A 91 12.59 3.74 -14.29
CA GLU A 91 13.25 3.24 -13.09
C GLU A 91 13.75 4.37 -12.18
N ASP A 92 14.42 5.36 -12.78
CA ASP A 92 15.00 6.48 -12.01
C ASP A 92 13.92 7.21 -11.21
N SER A 93 12.74 7.38 -11.79
CA SER A 93 11.60 7.98 -11.08
C SER A 93 11.08 7.07 -9.98
N VAL A 94 10.98 5.76 -10.19
CA VAL A 94 10.56 4.81 -9.15
C VAL A 94 11.56 4.83 -7.98
N VAL A 95 12.85 4.77 -8.26
CA VAL A 95 13.92 4.86 -7.23
C VAL A 95 13.85 6.18 -6.49
N PHE A 96 13.79 7.30 -7.23
CA PHE A 96 13.75 8.65 -6.66
C PHE A 96 12.54 8.84 -5.74
N HIS A 97 11.33 8.49 -6.20
CA HIS A 97 10.13 8.69 -5.41
C HIS A 97 10.01 7.71 -4.23
N THR A 98 10.54 6.47 -4.35
CA THR A 98 10.69 5.58 -3.20
C THR A 98 11.59 6.21 -2.13
N SER A 99 12.71 6.82 -2.51
CA SER A 99 13.58 7.51 -1.55
C SER A 99 12.93 8.72 -0.90
N LYS A 100 12.07 9.46 -1.62
CA LYS A 100 11.27 10.57 -1.06
C LYS A 100 10.26 10.08 -0.02
N VAL A 101 9.53 8.99 -0.30
CA VAL A 101 8.64 8.36 0.68
C VAL A 101 9.44 7.92 1.91
N LYS A 102 10.62 7.30 1.71
CA LYS A 102 11.51 6.89 2.81
C LYS A 102 11.91 8.06 3.70
N GLN A 103 12.42 9.12 3.08
CA GLN A 103 12.86 10.30 3.80
C GLN A 103 11.72 10.86 4.65
N PHE A 104 10.57 11.12 4.04
CA PHE A 104 9.40 11.67 4.72
C PHE A 104 8.89 10.76 5.86
N ALA A 105 8.80 9.45 5.59
CA ALA A 105 8.33 8.48 6.58
C ALA A 105 9.28 8.37 7.79
N LYS A 106 10.59 8.52 7.60
CA LYS A 106 11.56 8.57 8.70
C LYS A 106 11.45 9.86 9.51
N GLU A 107 11.33 11.01 8.85
CA GLU A 107 11.16 12.32 9.50
C GLU A 107 9.85 12.40 10.31
N THR A 108 8.79 11.73 9.87
CA THR A 108 7.47 11.73 10.51
C THR A 108 7.20 10.52 11.40
N LEU A 109 8.19 9.64 11.60
CA LEU A 109 8.08 8.41 12.39
C LEU A 109 6.95 7.47 11.93
N GLN A 110 6.77 7.35 10.61
CA GLN A 110 5.75 6.51 9.99
C GLN A 110 6.36 5.43 9.08
N PRO A 111 7.17 4.51 9.62
CA PRO A 111 7.97 3.56 8.84
C PRO A 111 7.15 2.63 7.95
N LYS A 112 5.86 2.40 8.25
CA LYS A 112 5.01 1.53 7.42
C LYS A 112 4.91 2.01 5.97
N TYR A 113 4.84 3.32 5.72
CA TYR A 113 4.76 3.86 4.36
C TYR A 113 6.06 3.65 3.59
N TYR A 114 7.18 3.76 4.27
CA TYR A 114 8.48 3.50 3.69
C TYR A 114 8.64 2.03 3.30
N TYR A 115 8.40 1.10 4.23
CA TYR A 115 8.52 -0.32 3.95
C TYR A 115 7.51 -0.80 2.89
N PHE A 116 6.30 -0.23 2.89
CA PHE A 116 5.33 -0.47 1.84
C PHE A 116 5.87 -0.02 0.46
N ALA A 117 6.37 1.21 0.35
CA ALA A 117 6.91 1.75 -0.90
C ALA A 117 8.11 0.93 -1.40
N TRP A 118 9.00 0.52 -0.49
CA TRP A 118 10.15 -0.29 -0.85
C TRP A 118 9.74 -1.67 -1.35
N ALA A 119 8.92 -2.41 -0.59
CA ALA A 119 8.47 -3.75 -0.96
C ALA A 119 7.57 -3.73 -2.20
N ASN A 120 6.46 -2.96 -2.15
CA ASN A 120 5.36 -3.07 -3.10
C ASN A 120 5.48 -2.12 -4.30
N ARG A 121 6.52 -1.29 -4.37
CA ARG A 121 6.80 -0.47 -5.56
C ARG A 121 8.20 -0.74 -6.10
N LEU A 122 9.25 -0.46 -5.37
CA LEU A 122 10.61 -0.62 -5.91
C LEU A 122 10.96 -2.08 -6.17
N ILE A 123 10.80 -2.97 -5.19
CA ILE A 123 11.17 -4.38 -5.36
C ILE A 123 10.25 -5.06 -6.37
N LEU A 124 8.94 -4.82 -6.31
CA LEU A 124 8.01 -5.34 -7.32
C LEU A 124 8.27 -4.78 -8.72
N TYR A 125 8.74 -3.54 -8.85
CA TYR A 125 9.16 -3.00 -10.14
C TYR A 125 10.29 -3.84 -10.74
N TYR A 126 11.30 -4.19 -9.94
CA TYR A 126 12.38 -5.05 -10.42
C TYR A 126 11.90 -6.47 -10.78
N LEU A 127 10.95 -7.01 -10.04
CA LEU A 127 10.34 -8.30 -10.37
C LEU A 127 9.56 -8.25 -11.69
N LYS A 128 8.72 -7.23 -11.88
CA LYS A 128 7.93 -7.03 -13.11
C LYS A 128 8.81 -6.85 -14.35
N THR A 129 9.98 -6.23 -14.18
CA THR A 129 10.93 -6.00 -15.26
C THR A 129 11.94 -7.14 -15.43
N GLY A 130 11.70 -8.31 -14.81
CA GLY A 130 12.53 -9.52 -14.94
C GLY A 130 13.87 -9.48 -14.20
N ARG A 131 14.10 -8.46 -13.37
CA ARG A 131 15.36 -8.26 -12.65
C ARG A 131 15.32 -8.85 -11.23
N SER A 132 15.00 -10.14 -11.14
CA SER A 132 14.80 -10.84 -9.87
C SER A 132 16.01 -10.82 -8.94
N ASN A 133 17.24 -10.74 -9.45
CA ASN A 133 18.43 -10.65 -8.60
C ASN A 133 18.57 -9.27 -7.95
N ILE A 134 18.20 -8.18 -8.65
CA ILE A 134 18.17 -6.85 -8.06
C ILE A 134 17.05 -6.77 -7.01
N ALA A 135 15.89 -7.36 -7.33
CA ALA A 135 14.78 -7.46 -6.37
C ALA A 135 15.20 -8.18 -5.09
N LEU A 136 15.93 -9.30 -5.20
CA LEU A 136 16.44 -10.04 -4.04
C LEU A 136 17.43 -9.21 -3.22
N TYR A 137 18.39 -8.57 -3.88
CA TYR A 137 19.36 -7.69 -3.21
C TYR A 137 18.67 -6.55 -2.42
N GLU A 138 17.69 -5.89 -3.02
CA GLU A 138 16.93 -4.83 -2.34
C GLU A 138 16.08 -5.39 -1.17
N ALA A 139 15.52 -6.60 -1.32
CA ALA A 139 14.78 -7.26 -0.25
C ALA A 139 15.67 -7.66 0.94
N GLU A 140 16.89 -8.11 0.67
CA GLU A 140 17.90 -8.41 1.71
C GLU A 140 18.33 -7.15 2.47
N LYS A 141 18.55 -6.04 1.76
CA LYS A 141 18.82 -4.73 2.38
C LYS A 141 17.67 -4.29 3.28
N MET A 142 16.44 -4.42 2.78
CA MET A 142 15.23 -4.07 3.54
C MET A 142 15.09 -4.95 4.78
N LEU A 143 15.35 -6.24 4.67
CA LEU A 143 15.32 -7.18 5.80
C LEU A 143 16.33 -6.79 6.88
N LYS A 144 17.57 -6.50 6.48
CA LYS A 144 18.62 -6.06 7.39
C LYS A 144 18.23 -4.78 8.13
N GLU A 145 17.75 -3.76 7.41
CA GLU A 145 17.31 -2.50 8.01
C GLU A 145 16.14 -2.72 9.00
N ALA A 146 15.14 -3.53 8.62
CA ALA A 146 14.01 -3.85 9.49
C ALA A 146 14.41 -4.63 10.76
N GLN A 147 15.44 -5.48 10.67
CA GLN A 147 16.01 -6.19 11.82
C GLN A 147 16.77 -5.26 12.75
N GLU A 148 17.61 -4.39 12.20
CA GLU A 148 18.39 -3.41 12.97
C GLU A 148 17.49 -2.40 13.70
N GLU A 149 16.38 -2.01 13.08
CA GLU A 149 15.38 -1.11 13.67
C GLU A 149 14.36 -1.84 14.59
N ASP A 150 14.44 -3.16 14.72
CA ASP A 150 13.42 -4.02 15.37
C ASP A 150 11.99 -3.73 14.88
N ASN A 151 11.85 -3.38 13.61
CA ASN A 151 10.59 -2.93 13.01
C ASN A 151 9.74 -4.11 12.54
N LYS A 152 8.74 -4.49 13.33
CA LYS A 152 7.88 -5.66 13.03
C LYS A 152 7.06 -5.49 11.76
N THR A 153 6.58 -4.28 11.47
CA THR A 153 5.87 -3.98 10.23
C THR A 153 6.82 -4.07 9.02
N GLY A 154 8.04 -3.57 9.17
CA GLY A 154 9.09 -3.73 8.15
C GLY A 154 9.40 -5.20 7.89
N LEU A 155 9.58 -6.00 8.93
CA LEU A 155 9.80 -7.46 8.81
C LEU A 155 8.62 -8.15 8.10
N LEU A 156 7.38 -7.73 8.38
CA LEU A 156 6.19 -8.27 7.71
C LEU A 156 6.24 -8.06 6.19
N TYR A 157 6.53 -6.83 5.75
CA TYR A 157 6.70 -6.54 4.32
C TYR A 157 7.88 -7.31 3.70
N CYS A 158 8.99 -7.46 4.45
CA CYS A 158 10.14 -8.24 4.01
C CYS A 158 9.78 -9.71 3.77
N TYR A 159 9.10 -10.35 4.72
CA TYR A 159 8.76 -11.78 4.59
C TYR A 159 7.79 -12.01 3.44
N ASN A 160 6.83 -11.10 3.27
CA ASN A 160 5.90 -11.17 2.15
C ASN A 160 6.62 -11.05 0.79
N ILE A 161 7.47 -10.03 0.61
CA ILE A 161 8.16 -9.83 -0.68
C ILE A 161 9.20 -10.92 -0.96
N MET A 162 9.90 -11.43 0.08
CA MET A 162 10.82 -12.57 -0.07
C MET A 162 10.09 -13.82 -0.56
N SER A 163 8.90 -14.10 -0.02
CA SER A 163 8.10 -15.24 -0.49
C SER A 163 7.70 -15.10 -1.96
N GLN A 164 7.39 -13.89 -2.42
CA GLN A 164 7.07 -13.63 -3.83
C GLN A 164 8.29 -13.80 -4.74
N ILE A 165 9.46 -13.27 -4.33
CA ILE A 165 10.72 -13.42 -5.08
C ILE A 165 11.04 -14.90 -5.30
N TYR A 166 10.99 -15.71 -4.22
CA TYR A 166 11.31 -17.12 -4.31
C TYR A 166 10.25 -17.91 -5.09
N THR A 167 8.97 -17.50 -5.06
CA THR A 167 7.93 -18.07 -5.92
C THR A 167 8.25 -17.83 -7.40
N ILE A 168 8.62 -16.61 -7.78
CA ILE A 168 8.97 -16.25 -9.17
C ILE A 168 10.24 -16.99 -9.62
N LYS A 169 11.16 -17.26 -8.71
CA LYS A 169 12.38 -18.03 -8.97
C LYS A 169 12.15 -19.55 -8.97
N ASN A 170 10.93 -20.02 -8.74
CA ASN A 170 10.55 -21.44 -8.60
C ASN A 170 11.27 -22.19 -7.45
N PHE A 171 11.56 -21.48 -6.35
CA PHE A 171 12.11 -22.06 -5.14
C PHE A 171 10.99 -22.24 -4.09
N ASP A 172 10.10 -23.19 -4.33
CA ASP A 172 8.84 -23.34 -3.58
C ASP A 172 9.04 -23.61 -2.08
N VAL A 173 10.08 -24.37 -1.71
CA VAL A 173 10.42 -24.63 -0.29
C VAL A 173 10.78 -23.31 0.39
N MET A 174 11.69 -22.51 -0.18
CA MET A 174 12.09 -21.23 0.38
C MET A 174 10.91 -20.26 0.43
N ALA A 175 10.08 -20.23 -0.60
CA ALA A 175 8.87 -19.40 -0.63
C ALA A 175 7.91 -19.78 0.52
N SER A 176 7.74 -21.08 0.80
CA SER A 176 6.89 -21.55 1.90
C SER A 176 7.44 -21.21 3.28
N GLU A 177 8.77 -21.27 3.47
CA GLU A 177 9.42 -20.87 4.71
C GLU A 177 9.22 -19.37 5.02
N TRP A 178 9.32 -18.51 4.02
CA TRP A 178 9.06 -17.08 4.19
C TRP A 178 7.59 -16.78 4.49
N ARG A 179 6.64 -17.54 3.90
CA ARG A 179 5.22 -17.45 4.26
C ARG A 179 4.95 -17.88 5.70
N GLN A 180 5.61 -18.93 6.17
CA GLN A 180 5.48 -19.36 7.56
C GLN A 180 6.00 -18.28 8.51
N LYS A 181 7.17 -17.69 8.25
CA LYS A 181 7.70 -16.55 9.03
C LYS A 181 6.75 -15.35 9.05
N GLU A 182 6.11 -15.04 7.91
CA GLU A 182 5.09 -13.99 7.81
C GLU A 182 3.90 -14.26 8.73
N ILE A 183 3.39 -15.50 8.71
CA ILE A 183 2.29 -15.95 9.54
C ILE A 183 2.66 -15.90 11.03
N GLU A 184 3.78 -16.50 11.41
CA GLU A 184 4.27 -16.52 12.79
C GLU A 184 4.45 -15.10 13.36
N LEU A 185 5.03 -14.20 12.57
CA LEU A 185 5.20 -12.80 12.97
C LEU A 185 3.85 -12.13 13.17
N THR A 186 2.92 -12.32 12.22
CA THR A 186 1.56 -11.77 12.27
C THR A 186 0.81 -12.24 13.52
N GLU A 187 0.82 -13.55 13.80
CA GLU A 187 0.12 -14.14 14.94
C GLU A 187 0.76 -13.73 16.28
N LYS A 188 2.10 -13.78 16.36
CA LYS A 188 2.84 -13.47 17.59
C LYS A 188 2.64 -12.02 18.06
N TYR A 189 2.69 -11.08 17.12
CA TYR A 189 2.61 -9.63 17.44
C TYR A 189 1.24 -9.04 17.14
N LYS A 190 0.27 -9.85 16.70
CA LYS A 190 -1.09 -9.41 16.31
C LYS A 190 -1.05 -8.25 15.32
N LEU A 191 -0.16 -8.36 14.32
CA LEU A 191 0.03 -7.32 13.33
C LEU A 191 -1.16 -7.27 12.38
N GLU A 192 -1.47 -6.07 11.92
CA GLU A 192 -2.39 -5.87 10.82
C GLU A 192 -1.73 -6.37 9.53
N ASN A 193 -2.20 -7.50 9.02
CA ASN A 193 -1.72 -8.12 7.78
C ASN A 193 -2.89 -8.34 6.82
N TYR A 194 -3.04 -7.41 5.90
CA TYR A 194 -4.14 -7.45 4.93
C TYR A 194 -4.03 -8.59 3.92
N ASN A 195 -2.84 -9.16 3.75
CA ASN A 195 -2.60 -10.25 2.79
C ASN A 195 -2.64 -11.64 3.42
N ILE A 196 -2.87 -11.74 4.73
CA ILE A 196 -2.72 -12.99 5.49
C ILE A 196 -3.54 -14.15 4.94
N SER A 197 -4.77 -13.89 4.46
CA SER A 197 -5.62 -14.92 3.84
C SER A 197 -4.97 -15.50 2.57
N ASN A 198 -4.41 -14.65 1.74
CA ASN A 198 -3.70 -15.08 0.53
C ASN A 198 -2.41 -15.86 0.89
N THR A 199 -1.69 -15.44 1.93
CA THR A 199 -0.49 -16.14 2.43
C THR A 199 -0.84 -17.55 2.87
N TYR A 200 -1.94 -17.74 3.61
CA TYR A 200 -2.44 -19.07 3.98
C TYR A 200 -2.88 -19.89 2.76
N ALA A 201 -3.56 -19.28 1.79
CA ALA A 201 -3.99 -19.98 0.58
C ALA A 201 -2.79 -20.46 -0.27
N GLN A 202 -1.75 -19.64 -0.39
CA GLN A 202 -0.52 -20.02 -1.08
C GLN A 202 0.25 -21.13 -0.34
N LEU A 203 0.24 -21.10 1.00
CA LEU A 203 0.83 -22.17 1.81
C LEU A 203 0.05 -23.47 1.67
N ALA A 204 -1.27 -23.41 1.59
CA ALA A 204 -2.11 -24.57 1.34
C ALA A 204 -1.83 -25.19 -0.04
N SER A 205 -1.66 -24.36 -1.07
CA SER A 205 -1.23 -24.84 -2.40
C SER A 205 0.11 -25.59 -2.34
N TYR A 206 1.09 -25.02 -1.62
CA TYR A 206 2.38 -25.68 -1.41
C TYR A 206 2.21 -27.05 -0.73
N TYR A 207 1.43 -27.15 0.36
CA TYR A 207 1.18 -28.42 1.05
C TYR A 207 0.46 -29.45 0.17
N THR A 208 -0.46 -29.01 -0.69
CA THR A 208 -1.15 -29.87 -1.64
C THR A 208 -0.16 -30.49 -2.64
N THR A 209 0.71 -29.67 -3.23
CA THR A 209 1.72 -30.14 -4.20
C THR A 209 2.78 -31.05 -3.57
N HIS A 210 3.00 -30.92 -2.26
CA HIS A 210 3.94 -31.75 -1.50
C HIS A 210 3.28 -32.93 -0.75
N HIS A 211 2.07 -33.32 -1.16
CA HIS A 211 1.34 -34.46 -0.60
C HIS A 211 1.12 -34.40 0.94
N GLN A 212 0.84 -33.19 1.46
CA GLN A 212 0.56 -32.94 2.87
C GLN A 212 -0.89 -32.44 3.07
N PRO A 213 -1.92 -33.27 2.78
CA PRO A 213 -3.31 -32.85 2.70
C PRO A 213 -3.86 -32.29 4.02
N GLU A 214 -3.45 -32.82 5.13
CA GLU A 214 -3.91 -32.36 6.45
C GLU A 214 -3.45 -30.91 6.75
N LEU A 215 -2.20 -30.58 6.37
CA LEU A 215 -1.68 -29.23 6.52
C LEU A 215 -2.34 -28.26 5.52
N ALA A 216 -2.61 -28.75 4.31
CA ALA A 216 -3.33 -27.97 3.29
C ALA A 216 -4.74 -27.57 3.77
N VAL A 217 -5.51 -28.53 4.32
CA VAL A 217 -6.84 -28.26 4.87
C VAL A 217 -6.79 -27.24 6.00
N LYS A 218 -5.87 -27.39 6.97
CA LYS A 218 -5.70 -26.43 8.08
C LYS A 218 -5.37 -25.02 7.57
N ALA A 219 -4.50 -24.92 6.58
CA ALA A 219 -4.14 -23.63 5.99
C ALA A 219 -5.32 -22.99 5.23
N LEU A 220 -6.12 -23.80 4.50
CA LEU A 220 -7.34 -23.31 3.83
C LEU A 220 -8.41 -22.82 4.83
N GLU A 221 -8.61 -23.55 5.94
CA GLU A 221 -9.52 -23.10 7.00
C GLU A 221 -9.10 -21.75 7.57
N LYS A 222 -7.79 -21.55 7.79
CA LYS A 222 -7.27 -20.25 8.25
C LYS A 222 -7.41 -19.19 7.20
N ALA A 223 -7.17 -19.47 5.91
CA ALA A 223 -7.40 -18.55 4.80
C ALA A 223 -8.87 -18.07 4.78
N VAL A 224 -9.84 -18.98 4.88
CA VAL A 224 -11.27 -18.63 4.90
C VAL A 224 -11.63 -17.78 6.12
N ARG A 225 -11.14 -18.13 7.31
CA ARG A 225 -11.42 -17.36 8.54
C ARG A 225 -10.89 -15.95 8.46
N THR A 226 -9.68 -15.76 7.92
CA THR A 226 -9.05 -14.45 7.79
C THR A 226 -9.68 -13.62 6.67
N ALA A 227 -10.14 -14.26 5.58
CA ALA A 227 -10.84 -13.60 4.48
C ALA A 227 -12.19 -13.00 4.90
N ASN A 228 -12.86 -13.58 5.87
CA ASN A 228 -14.16 -13.13 6.38
C ASN A 228 -14.03 -12.02 7.45
N SER A 229 -12.83 -11.62 7.85
CA SER A 229 -12.64 -10.48 8.74
C SER A 229 -13.02 -9.16 8.05
N ALA A 230 -13.48 -8.16 8.84
CA ALA A 230 -13.91 -6.86 8.30
C ALA A 230 -12.82 -6.18 7.46
N SER A 231 -11.56 -6.32 7.83
CA SER A 231 -10.39 -5.80 7.11
C SER A 231 -10.28 -6.36 5.69
N HIS A 232 -10.60 -7.64 5.50
CA HIS A 232 -10.56 -8.31 4.19
C HIS A 232 -11.67 -7.88 3.26
N LYS A 233 -12.86 -7.57 3.81
CA LYS A 233 -13.99 -7.05 3.01
C LYS A 233 -13.69 -5.67 2.44
N ILE A 234 -12.91 -4.86 3.15
CA ILE A 234 -12.51 -3.53 2.70
C ILE A 234 -11.47 -3.66 1.59
N LEU A 235 -10.50 -4.55 1.73
CA LEU A 235 -9.43 -4.74 0.73
C LEU A 235 -9.87 -5.50 -0.51
N ALA A 236 -10.76 -6.47 -0.39
CA ALA A 236 -11.39 -7.08 -1.55
C ALA A 236 -12.14 -6.04 -2.40
N LYS A 237 -12.64 -4.95 -1.79
CA LYS A 237 -13.25 -3.83 -2.51
C LYS A 237 -12.25 -2.83 -3.07
N LEU A 238 -11.02 -2.77 -2.55
CA LEU A 238 -9.94 -1.93 -3.08
C LEU A 238 -9.06 -2.66 -4.12
N ALA A 239 -9.17 -3.99 -4.19
CA ALA A 239 -8.47 -4.83 -5.16
C ALA A 239 -9.30 -5.15 -6.41
N TYR A 240 -10.55 -4.71 -6.49
CA TYR A 240 -11.43 -4.76 -7.65
C TYR A 240 -11.63 -3.36 -8.23
#